data_1241d24471eb19fbbc2bc35bde2c424c
#
_entry.id   1241d24471eb19fbbc2bc35bde2c424c
#
_cell.length_a   1.000
_cell.length_b   1.000
_cell.length_c   1.000
_cell.angle_alpha   90.00
_cell.angle_beta   90.00
_cell.angle_gamma   90.00
#
_symmetry.space_group_name_H-M   'P 1'
#
loop_
_entity.id
_entity.type
_entity.pdbx_description
1 polymer ?
#
loop_
_entity_poly.entity_id
_entity_poly.type
_entity_poly.pdbx_seq_one_letter_code
_entity_poly.pdbx_strand_id
1 'polypeptide(L)'
;MLHPGTIQSFFTAHDKDTDMPIKVLAFAGSPHRHGNSETLLDWVLGGMIADPDVVIEKVALTEANINPCKGCNACEKLNKCVQPDGMTIYHDKIIAADIILLSSPIFCMGIASQAKALIDRAQVFRSRKYVLKLPIVPPERKGKRLGVFLASAGQNWDHVFDAAVPSVKCFYHVIDIKDADISYLMINNVDEKGAIEKHPTARADAEKLGKTILTEIKKRLAA
;
A
#
# COMPACT_ATOMS: atom_id res chain seq x y z
N MET A 1 -1.42 16.82 -26.85
CA MET A 1 -0.37 15.77 -26.74
C MET A 1 0.37 16.02 -25.42
N LEU A 2 0.02 15.31 -24.37
CA LEU A 2 0.69 15.37 -23.06
C LEU A 2 1.50 14.08 -22.90
N HIS A 3 2.79 14.24 -22.64
CA HIS A 3 3.76 13.16 -22.50
C HIS A 3 3.44 12.26 -21.29
N PRO A 4 3.79 10.95 -21.33
CA PRO A 4 3.60 10.03 -20.22
C PRO A 4 4.51 10.43 -19.05
N GLY A 5 3.92 10.39 -17.84
CA GLY A 5 4.53 10.80 -16.60
C GLY A 5 5.86 10.10 -16.30
N THR A 6 6.84 10.88 -16.05
CA THR A 6 8.21 10.52 -15.69
C THR A 6 8.19 9.71 -14.38
N ILE A 7 8.65 8.47 -14.47
CA ILE A 7 8.99 7.66 -13.31
C ILE A 7 10.21 8.32 -12.65
N GLN A 8 10.01 9.04 -11.55
CA GLN A 8 11.13 9.47 -10.73
C GLN A 8 11.71 8.23 -10.04
N SER A 9 12.94 7.87 -10.41
CA SER A 9 13.66 6.76 -9.79
C SER A 9 14.02 7.11 -8.35
N PHE A 10 13.81 6.17 -7.43
CA PHE A 10 14.12 6.30 -5.99
C PHE A 10 15.63 6.46 -5.67
N PHE A 11 16.49 6.56 -6.68
CA PHE A 11 17.94 6.60 -6.48
C PHE A 11 18.56 7.77 -7.24
N THR A 12 18.48 8.96 -6.68
CA THR A 12 19.50 9.99 -6.90
C THR A 12 20.13 10.29 -5.55
N ALA A 13 21.45 10.13 -5.48
CA ALA A 13 22.25 10.50 -4.33
C ALA A 13 22.01 11.97 -3.97
N HIS A 14 21.41 12.24 -2.82
CA HIS A 14 21.45 13.52 -2.18
C HIS A 14 22.44 13.42 -1.03
N ASP A 15 23.60 14.02 -1.27
CA ASP A 15 24.59 14.33 -0.24
C ASP A 15 24.01 15.43 0.66
N LYS A 16 23.65 15.07 1.89
CA LYS A 16 23.83 15.86 3.09
C LYS A 16 23.26 15.08 4.28
N ASP A 17 24.10 14.84 5.25
CA ASP A 17 23.84 14.38 6.62
C ASP A 17 22.61 15.09 7.22
N THR A 18 21.67 14.31 7.79
CA THR A 18 20.40 14.65 8.44
C THR A 18 19.17 14.68 7.51
N ASP A 19 18.32 13.71 7.67
CA ASP A 19 16.93 13.49 7.21
C ASP A 19 16.78 12.72 5.89
N MET A 20 16.79 11.39 6.03
CA MET A 20 16.30 10.55 4.92
C MET A 20 14.80 10.81 4.72
N PRO A 21 14.34 11.04 3.47
CA PRO A 21 12.94 11.33 3.20
C PRO A 21 12.02 10.21 3.67
N ILE A 22 10.85 10.56 4.14
CA ILE A 22 9.77 9.62 4.47
C ILE A 22 9.25 9.00 3.16
N LYS A 23 9.43 7.71 3.02
CA LYS A 23 9.06 6.98 1.80
C LYS A 23 7.65 6.42 1.92
N VAL A 24 6.77 6.90 1.05
CA VAL A 24 5.38 6.47 0.95
C VAL A 24 5.20 5.63 -0.32
N LEU A 25 4.81 4.37 -0.15
CA LEU A 25 4.49 3.48 -1.27
C LEU A 25 3.00 3.18 -1.27
N ALA A 26 2.32 3.59 -2.33
CA ALA A 26 0.87 3.52 -2.46
C ALA A 26 0.45 2.64 -3.64
N PHE A 27 -0.28 1.56 -3.36
CA PHE A 27 -0.79 0.65 -4.37
C PHE A 27 -2.27 0.91 -4.66
N ALA A 28 -2.58 1.31 -5.90
CA ALA A 28 -3.94 1.41 -6.41
C ALA A 28 -4.36 0.05 -6.98
N GLY A 29 -5.16 -0.71 -6.23
CA GLY A 29 -5.56 -2.09 -6.53
C GLY A 29 -6.83 -2.23 -7.36
N SER A 30 -7.44 -1.12 -7.81
CA SER A 30 -8.61 -1.17 -8.67
C SER A 30 -8.23 -1.51 -10.11
N PRO A 31 -9.00 -2.37 -10.81
CA PRO A 31 -8.89 -2.52 -12.26
C PRO A 31 -9.36 -1.27 -13.04
N HIS A 32 -10.19 -0.44 -12.41
CA HIS A 32 -10.69 0.80 -12.99
C HIS A 32 -9.82 1.98 -12.56
N ARG A 33 -9.05 2.53 -13.51
CA ARG A 33 -8.25 3.73 -13.27
C ARG A 33 -9.17 4.93 -12.99
N HIS A 34 -8.75 5.73 -12.01
CA HIS A 34 -9.50 6.91 -11.54
C HIS A 34 -10.93 6.55 -11.08
N GLY A 35 -11.10 5.35 -10.51
CA GLY A 35 -12.33 4.92 -9.85
C GLY A 35 -12.37 5.33 -8.37
N ASN A 36 -13.46 5.00 -7.68
CA ASN A 36 -13.72 5.44 -6.30
C ASN A 36 -12.58 5.11 -5.32
N SER A 37 -12.03 3.89 -5.34
CA SER A 37 -10.93 3.51 -4.44
C SER A 37 -9.61 4.19 -4.78
N GLU A 38 -9.32 4.48 -6.05
CA GLU A 38 -8.13 5.24 -6.44
C GLU A 38 -8.28 6.72 -6.08
N THR A 39 -9.46 7.32 -6.26
CA THR A 39 -9.77 8.68 -5.82
C THR A 39 -9.61 8.83 -4.30
N LEU A 40 -10.08 7.85 -3.54
CA LEU A 40 -9.90 7.82 -2.08
C LEU A 40 -8.42 7.80 -1.70
N LEU A 41 -7.60 7.00 -2.40
CA LEU A 41 -6.16 6.95 -2.23
C LEU A 41 -5.52 8.32 -2.52
N ASP A 42 -5.91 8.96 -3.61
CA ASP A 42 -5.37 10.27 -4.01
C ASP A 42 -5.66 11.36 -2.97
N TRP A 43 -6.83 11.34 -2.35
CA TRP A 43 -7.15 12.28 -1.27
C TRP A 43 -6.31 12.04 -0.01
N VAL A 44 -6.05 10.79 0.35
CA VAL A 44 -5.13 10.48 1.48
C VAL A 44 -3.71 10.96 1.18
N LEU A 45 -3.21 10.70 -0.03
CA LEU A 45 -1.89 11.17 -0.48
C LEU A 45 -1.83 12.70 -0.54
N GLY A 46 -2.93 13.37 -0.94
CA GLY A 46 -3.07 14.82 -0.91
C GLY A 46 -2.84 15.43 0.47
N GLY A 47 -3.17 14.70 1.53
CA GLY A 47 -2.88 15.11 2.92
C GLY A 47 -1.39 15.06 3.31
N MET A 48 -0.53 14.46 2.46
CA MET A 48 0.91 14.27 2.72
C MET A 48 1.82 15.02 1.75
N ILE A 49 1.36 15.24 0.49
CA ILE A 49 2.21 15.67 -0.63
C ILE A 49 2.83 17.06 -0.47
N ALA A 50 2.22 17.91 0.36
CA ALA A 50 2.74 19.27 0.61
C ALA A 50 3.96 19.29 1.54
N ASP A 51 4.28 18.19 2.18
CA ASP A 51 5.41 18.08 3.09
C ASP A 51 6.71 17.80 2.33
N PRO A 52 7.75 18.65 2.45
CA PRO A 52 8.98 18.53 1.67
C PRO A 52 9.81 17.27 1.99
N ASP A 53 9.61 16.69 3.17
CA ASP A 53 10.33 15.49 3.60
C ASP A 53 9.69 14.20 3.08
N VAL A 54 8.59 14.28 2.33
CA VAL A 54 7.82 13.12 1.87
C VAL A 54 8.08 12.84 0.40
N VAL A 55 8.45 11.58 0.10
CA VAL A 55 8.53 11.06 -1.27
C VAL A 55 7.47 10.00 -1.47
N ILE A 56 6.55 10.26 -2.40
CA ILE A 56 5.41 9.39 -2.71
C ILE A 56 5.65 8.66 -4.02
N GLU A 57 5.55 7.33 -3.98
CA GLU A 57 5.39 6.53 -5.18
C GLU A 57 4.02 5.89 -5.20
N LYS A 58 3.19 6.24 -6.20
CA LYS A 58 1.89 5.63 -6.47
C LYS A 58 2.00 4.63 -7.63
N VAL A 59 1.56 3.40 -7.39
CA VAL A 59 1.62 2.28 -8.33
C VAL A 59 0.22 1.81 -8.66
N ALA A 60 -0.17 1.91 -9.94
CA ALA A 60 -1.38 1.25 -10.42
C ALA A 60 -1.10 -0.24 -10.65
N LEU A 61 -1.75 -1.12 -9.91
CA LEU A 61 -1.50 -2.56 -10.00
C LEU A 61 -1.89 -3.17 -11.35
N THR A 62 -2.77 -2.51 -12.10
CA THR A 62 -3.11 -2.87 -13.49
C THR A 62 -1.95 -2.70 -14.47
N GLU A 63 -1.00 -1.83 -14.15
CA GLU A 63 0.16 -1.50 -14.99
C GLU A 63 1.45 -2.12 -14.45
N ALA A 64 1.42 -2.66 -13.24
CA ALA A 64 2.59 -3.17 -12.54
C ALA A 64 3.09 -4.54 -13.02
N ASN A 65 2.36 -5.20 -13.95
CA ASN A 65 2.67 -6.53 -14.47
C ASN A 65 2.99 -7.56 -13.36
N ILE A 66 2.09 -7.67 -12.39
CA ILE A 66 2.21 -8.62 -11.27
C ILE A 66 1.34 -9.84 -11.55
N ASN A 67 1.95 -10.98 -11.84
CA ASN A 67 1.23 -12.24 -11.98
C ASN A 67 0.92 -12.87 -10.62
N PRO A 68 -0.15 -13.66 -10.49
CA PRO A 68 -0.47 -14.41 -9.28
C PRO A 68 0.68 -15.31 -8.81
N CYS A 69 0.74 -15.58 -7.52
CA CYS A 69 1.72 -16.50 -6.96
C CYS A 69 1.47 -17.94 -7.47
N LYS A 70 2.53 -18.61 -7.94
CA LYS A 70 2.45 -20.00 -8.44
C LYS A 70 2.59 -21.05 -7.34
N GLY A 71 2.81 -20.68 -6.09
CA GLY A 71 2.99 -21.62 -4.98
C GLY A 71 4.24 -22.50 -5.11
N CYS A 72 5.25 -22.08 -5.85
CA CYS A 72 6.45 -22.92 -6.12
C CYS A 72 7.44 -23.05 -4.94
N ASN A 73 7.24 -22.29 -3.86
CA ASN A 73 8.06 -22.27 -2.64
C ASN A 73 9.56 -21.98 -2.84
N ALA A 74 9.99 -21.52 -4.02
CA ALA A 74 11.39 -21.17 -4.27
C ALA A 74 11.90 -20.08 -3.30
N CYS A 75 11.02 -19.18 -2.85
CA CYS A 75 11.35 -18.14 -1.88
C CYS A 75 11.77 -18.67 -0.51
N GLU A 76 11.37 -19.87 -0.12
CA GLU A 76 11.78 -20.53 1.13
C GLU A 76 13.26 -20.96 1.13
N LYS A 77 13.86 -21.12 -0.06
CA LYS A 77 15.27 -21.47 -0.23
C LYS A 77 16.12 -20.28 -0.66
N LEU A 78 15.58 -19.43 -1.55
CA LEU A 78 16.36 -18.39 -2.22
C LEU A 78 16.19 -17.00 -1.63
N ASN A 79 15.28 -16.83 -0.65
CA ASN A 79 14.91 -15.52 -0.09
C ASN A 79 14.46 -14.48 -1.16
N LYS A 80 14.01 -14.95 -2.32
CA LYS A 80 13.53 -14.14 -3.43
C LYS A 80 12.52 -14.91 -4.28
N CYS A 81 11.66 -14.17 -4.98
CA CYS A 81 10.79 -14.77 -5.98
C CYS A 81 11.56 -15.04 -7.27
N VAL A 82 11.27 -16.18 -7.90
CA VAL A 82 11.88 -16.59 -9.19
C VAL A 82 10.98 -16.27 -10.39
N GLN A 83 9.79 -15.77 -10.16
CA GLN A 83 8.86 -15.43 -11.24
C GLN A 83 9.30 -14.11 -11.89
N PRO A 84 9.64 -14.12 -13.20
CA PRO A 84 10.19 -12.96 -13.89
C PRO A 84 9.06 -12.01 -14.31
N ASP A 85 8.66 -11.12 -13.40
CA ASP A 85 7.64 -10.11 -13.64
C ASP A 85 7.90 -8.84 -12.81
N GLY A 86 6.96 -7.88 -12.87
CA GLY A 86 7.09 -6.59 -12.20
C GLY A 86 7.18 -6.66 -10.67
N MET A 87 6.80 -7.77 -10.02
CA MET A 87 6.79 -7.85 -8.56
C MET A 87 8.17 -7.73 -7.91
N THR A 88 9.23 -8.13 -8.61
CA THR A 88 10.59 -8.15 -8.04
C THR A 88 11.01 -6.77 -7.53
N ILE A 89 10.74 -5.71 -8.30
CA ILE A 89 11.08 -4.34 -7.90
C ILE A 89 10.25 -3.86 -6.69
N TYR A 90 9.03 -4.35 -6.55
CA TYR A 90 8.16 -3.94 -5.43
C TYR A 90 8.54 -4.63 -4.12
N HIS A 91 9.20 -5.80 -4.13
CA HIS A 91 9.72 -6.39 -2.90
C HIS A 91 10.70 -5.43 -2.21
N ASP A 92 11.66 -4.88 -2.95
CA ASP A 92 12.65 -3.94 -2.40
C ASP A 92 12.01 -2.61 -1.97
N LYS A 93 11.06 -2.10 -2.76
CA LYS A 93 10.31 -0.89 -2.42
C LYS A 93 9.46 -1.06 -1.16
N ILE A 94 8.81 -2.22 -0.99
CA ILE A 94 8.06 -2.55 0.23
C ILE A 94 8.99 -2.58 1.45
N ILE A 95 10.21 -3.12 1.33
CA ILE A 95 11.19 -3.11 2.43
C ILE A 95 11.62 -1.67 2.77
N ALA A 96 11.82 -0.84 1.76
CA ALA A 96 12.35 0.52 1.92
C ALA A 96 11.30 1.55 2.38
N ALA A 97 10.00 1.27 2.21
CA ALA A 97 8.94 2.22 2.53
C ALA A 97 8.68 2.33 4.03
N ASP A 98 8.38 3.54 4.50
CA ASP A 98 7.95 3.85 5.87
C ASP A 98 6.44 3.75 6.02
N ILE A 99 5.70 4.17 4.99
CA ILE A 99 4.25 4.08 4.93
C ILE A 99 3.86 3.27 3.70
N ILE A 100 3.01 2.27 3.88
CA ILE A 100 2.49 1.46 2.78
C ILE A 100 0.98 1.58 2.75
N LEU A 101 0.45 2.10 1.64
CA LEU A 101 -0.98 2.20 1.39
C LEU A 101 -1.41 1.14 0.37
N LEU A 102 -2.53 0.52 0.61
CA LEU A 102 -3.22 -0.34 -0.35
C LEU A 102 -4.65 0.11 -0.49
N SER A 103 -5.08 0.47 -1.69
CA SER A 103 -6.48 0.73 -1.98
C SER A 103 -7.07 -0.38 -2.85
N SER A 104 -8.33 -0.75 -2.60
CA SER A 104 -9.04 -1.76 -3.40
C SER A 104 -10.55 -1.50 -3.38
N PRO A 105 -11.25 -1.66 -4.51
CA PRO A 105 -12.69 -1.85 -4.47
C PRO A 105 -13.01 -3.22 -3.87
N ILE A 106 -14.23 -3.37 -3.35
CA ILE A 106 -14.74 -4.66 -2.92
C ILE A 106 -15.52 -5.31 -4.08
N PHE A 107 -15.03 -6.45 -4.53
CA PHE A 107 -15.68 -7.30 -5.53
C PHE A 107 -16.01 -8.66 -4.92
N CYS A 108 -17.26 -9.11 -5.05
CA CYS A 108 -17.69 -10.38 -4.48
C CYS A 108 -17.29 -10.53 -2.98
N MET A 109 -17.51 -9.50 -2.18
CA MET A 109 -17.17 -9.42 -0.75
C MET A 109 -15.66 -9.43 -0.42
N GLY A 110 -14.78 -9.43 -1.41
CA GLY A 110 -13.33 -9.45 -1.22
C GLY A 110 -12.62 -8.31 -1.93
N ILE A 111 -11.30 -8.24 -1.75
CA ILE A 111 -10.44 -7.32 -2.50
C ILE A 111 -10.37 -7.69 -3.98
N ALA A 112 -10.14 -6.71 -4.84
CA ALA A 112 -9.94 -6.94 -6.27
C ALA A 112 -8.75 -7.87 -6.55
N SER A 113 -8.81 -8.61 -7.66
CA SER A 113 -7.81 -9.62 -8.04
C SER A 113 -6.39 -9.06 -8.16
N GLN A 114 -6.23 -7.82 -8.61
CA GLN A 114 -4.94 -7.14 -8.70
C GLN A 114 -4.31 -6.92 -7.31
N ALA A 115 -5.12 -6.47 -6.35
CA ALA A 115 -4.70 -6.33 -4.95
C ALA A 115 -4.38 -7.69 -4.32
N LYS A 116 -5.19 -8.72 -4.64
CA LYS A 116 -4.95 -10.08 -4.16
C LYS A 116 -3.66 -10.67 -4.73
N ALA A 117 -3.36 -10.43 -6.00
CA ALA A 117 -2.10 -10.87 -6.60
C ALA A 117 -0.88 -10.26 -5.87
N LEU A 118 -0.89 -8.97 -5.57
CA LEU A 118 0.15 -8.31 -4.76
C LEU A 118 0.31 -8.99 -3.39
N ILE A 119 -0.80 -9.21 -2.68
CA ILE A 119 -0.82 -9.85 -1.36
C ILE A 119 -0.24 -11.26 -1.44
N ASP A 120 -0.66 -12.08 -2.39
CA ASP A 120 -0.18 -13.45 -2.54
C ASP A 120 1.31 -13.51 -2.90
N ARG A 121 1.82 -12.52 -3.61
CA ARG A 121 3.25 -12.41 -3.92
C ARG A 121 4.11 -11.96 -2.71
N ALA A 122 3.49 -11.50 -1.62
CA ALA A 122 4.15 -11.27 -0.33
C ALA A 122 4.60 -12.58 0.37
N GLN A 123 4.37 -13.76 -0.22
CA GLN A 123 4.94 -15.03 0.25
C GLN A 123 6.47 -14.98 0.40
N VAL A 124 7.18 -14.12 -0.32
CA VAL A 124 8.62 -13.88 -0.11
C VAL A 124 8.89 -13.39 1.31
N PHE A 125 8.10 -12.45 1.80
CA PHE A 125 8.24 -11.91 3.16
C PHE A 125 7.82 -12.92 4.22
N ARG A 126 6.73 -13.69 3.96
CA ARG A 126 6.35 -14.82 4.83
C ARG A 126 7.50 -15.81 4.97
N SER A 127 8.10 -16.21 3.85
CA SER A 127 9.24 -17.13 3.84
C SER A 127 10.44 -16.55 4.58
N ARG A 128 10.77 -15.29 4.30
CA ARG A 128 11.86 -14.58 4.97
C ARG A 128 11.68 -14.55 6.49
N LYS A 129 10.47 -14.18 6.95
CA LYS A 129 10.16 -14.00 8.38
C LYS A 129 10.03 -15.33 9.13
N TYR A 130 9.26 -16.28 8.59
CA TYR A 130 8.84 -17.46 9.34
C TYR A 130 9.62 -18.73 9.00
N VAL A 131 10.18 -18.85 7.80
CA VAL A 131 10.98 -20.02 7.39
C VAL A 131 12.48 -19.75 7.58
N LEU A 132 12.97 -18.67 6.98
CA LEU A 132 14.40 -18.32 7.01
C LEU A 132 14.81 -17.59 8.29
N LYS A 133 13.84 -17.11 9.10
CA LYS A 133 14.09 -16.35 10.34
C LYS A 133 14.94 -15.09 10.13
N LEU A 134 14.80 -14.47 8.97
CA LEU A 134 15.51 -13.25 8.61
C LEU A 134 14.64 -12.01 8.88
N PRO A 135 15.23 -10.84 9.21
CA PRO A 135 14.49 -9.61 9.40
C PRO A 135 13.89 -9.13 8.08
N ILE A 136 12.69 -8.55 8.12
CA ILE A 136 12.03 -7.94 6.94
C ILE A 136 12.63 -6.56 6.65
N VAL A 137 12.82 -5.77 7.70
CA VAL A 137 13.35 -4.41 7.60
C VAL A 137 14.62 -4.26 8.44
N PRO A 138 15.44 -3.25 8.17
CA PRO A 138 16.59 -2.93 9.00
C PRO A 138 16.16 -2.62 10.45
N PRO A 139 17.04 -2.84 11.45
CA PRO A 139 16.71 -2.68 12.87
C PRO A 139 16.15 -1.30 13.23
N GLU A 140 16.68 -0.23 12.63
CA GLU A 140 16.27 1.16 12.86
C GLU A 140 14.85 1.48 12.39
N ARG A 141 14.29 0.69 11.48
CA ARG A 141 12.92 0.83 10.97
C ARG A 141 11.92 -0.13 11.60
N LYS A 142 12.41 -1.07 12.41
CA LYS A 142 11.56 -2.07 13.05
C LYS A 142 10.57 -1.44 14.03
N GLY A 143 9.26 -1.70 13.82
CA GLY A 143 8.18 -1.17 14.66
C GLY A 143 7.85 0.31 14.43
N LYS A 144 8.49 0.98 13.45
CA LYS A 144 8.18 2.38 13.13
C LYS A 144 7.21 2.53 11.96
N ARG A 145 7.09 1.53 11.10
CA ARG A 145 6.32 1.57 9.84
C ARG A 145 4.81 1.60 10.07
N LEU A 146 4.10 2.23 9.13
CA LEU A 146 2.64 2.33 9.14
C LEU A 146 2.01 1.71 7.89
N GLY A 147 0.84 1.09 8.07
CA GLY A 147 -0.01 0.56 7.02
C GLY A 147 -1.32 1.34 6.91
N VAL A 148 -1.83 1.48 5.69
CA VAL A 148 -3.15 2.09 5.45
C VAL A 148 -3.91 1.25 4.43
N PHE A 149 -5.07 0.76 4.81
CA PHE A 149 -5.99 0.11 3.87
C PHE A 149 -7.18 1.00 3.58
N LEU A 150 -7.41 1.20 2.28
CA LEU A 150 -8.50 2.02 1.76
C LEU A 150 -9.42 1.13 0.93
N ALA A 151 -10.72 1.17 1.16
CA ALA A 151 -11.65 0.39 0.37
C ALA A 151 -12.89 1.18 -0.02
N SER A 152 -13.44 0.88 -1.19
CA SER A 152 -14.75 1.36 -1.61
C SER A 152 -15.65 0.20 -2.00
N ALA A 153 -16.93 0.28 -1.65
CA ALA A 153 -17.94 -0.73 -1.99
C ALA A 153 -19.23 -0.08 -2.49
N GLY A 154 -19.89 -0.71 -3.46
CA GLY A 154 -21.19 -0.25 -3.96
C GLY A 154 -22.31 -0.50 -2.98
N GLN A 155 -22.29 -1.62 -2.27
CA GLN A 155 -23.35 -2.05 -1.38
C GLN A 155 -23.30 -1.30 -0.03
N ASN A 156 -24.46 -0.97 0.50
CA ASN A 156 -24.63 -0.32 1.82
C ASN A 156 -24.89 -1.39 2.92
N TRP A 157 -24.00 -2.37 3.04
CA TRP A 157 -24.09 -3.41 4.08
C TRP A 157 -22.99 -3.20 5.12
N ASP A 158 -23.32 -3.33 6.37
CA ASP A 158 -22.37 -3.12 7.47
C ASP A 158 -21.16 -4.09 7.41
N HIS A 159 -21.37 -5.31 6.87
CA HIS A 159 -20.36 -6.36 6.78
C HIS A 159 -19.65 -6.44 5.40
N VAL A 160 -19.86 -5.47 4.51
CA VAL A 160 -19.35 -5.55 3.13
C VAL A 160 -17.82 -5.65 3.04
N PHE A 161 -17.11 -5.20 4.05
CA PHE A 161 -15.65 -5.21 4.12
C PHE A 161 -15.04 -6.39 4.89
N ASP A 162 -15.83 -7.15 5.63
CA ASP A 162 -15.35 -8.14 6.61
C ASP A 162 -14.45 -9.20 5.99
N ALA A 163 -14.78 -9.71 4.81
CA ALA A 163 -14.00 -10.73 4.13
C ALA A 163 -12.68 -10.21 3.54
N ALA A 164 -12.56 -8.90 3.32
CA ALA A 164 -11.32 -8.28 2.83
C ALA A 164 -10.26 -8.13 3.93
N VAL A 165 -10.68 -7.77 5.14
CA VAL A 165 -9.81 -7.41 6.26
C VAL A 165 -8.79 -8.50 6.62
N PRO A 166 -9.14 -9.80 6.74
CA PRO A 166 -8.15 -10.84 7.09
C PRO A 166 -7.00 -10.95 6.10
N SER A 167 -7.26 -10.86 4.80
CA SER A 167 -6.21 -10.90 3.76
C SER A 167 -5.28 -9.70 3.87
N VAL A 168 -5.82 -8.53 4.10
CA VAL A 168 -5.08 -7.28 4.26
C VAL A 168 -4.22 -7.29 5.52
N LYS A 169 -4.77 -7.74 6.65
CA LYS A 169 -3.99 -7.91 7.89
C LYS A 169 -2.83 -8.89 7.69
N CYS A 170 -3.06 -10.01 7.01
CA CYS A 170 -2.01 -10.97 6.71
C CYS A 170 -0.89 -10.33 5.88
N PHE A 171 -1.21 -9.52 4.87
CA PHE A 171 -0.23 -8.79 4.08
C PHE A 171 0.64 -7.88 4.95
N TYR A 172 0.03 -7.02 5.76
CA TYR A 172 0.78 -6.11 6.62
C TYR A 172 1.62 -6.86 7.66
N HIS A 173 1.11 -7.94 8.23
CA HIS A 173 1.83 -8.78 9.17
C HIS A 173 3.10 -9.41 8.58
N VAL A 174 3.05 -9.92 7.35
CA VAL A 174 4.22 -10.56 6.74
C VAL A 174 5.29 -9.54 6.33
N ILE A 175 4.91 -8.29 6.09
CA ILE A 175 5.84 -7.18 5.83
C ILE A 175 6.25 -6.40 7.10
N ASP A 176 5.97 -6.95 8.28
CA ASP A 176 6.39 -6.44 9.60
C ASP A 176 5.70 -5.14 10.05
N ILE A 177 4.42 -4.99 9.69
CA ILE A 177 3.51 -3.96 10.22
C ILE A 177 2.46 -4.66 11.10
N LYS A 178 2.31 -4.22 12.35
CA LYS A 178 1.39 -4.83 13.33
C LYS A 178 -0.03 -4.31 13.14
N ASP A 179 -1.03 -5.03 13.64
CA ASP A 179 -2.45 -4.63 13.58
C ASP A 179 -2.69 -3.23 14.15
N ALA A 180 -2.03 -2.87 15.24
CA ALA A 180 -2.14 -1.54 15.85
C ALA A 180 -1.55 -0.40 15.00
N ASP A 181 -0.74 -0.75 14.00
CA ASP A 181 -0.06 0.19 13.11
C ASP A 181 -0.76 0.27 11.74
N ILE A 182 -1.95 -0.34 11.59
CA ILE A 182 -2.75 -0.31 10.38
C ILE A 182 -3.96 0.61 10.58
N SER A 183 -4.09 1.61 9.71
CA SER A 183 -5.28 2.46 9.64
C SER A 183 -6.20 2.00 8.51
N TYR A 184 -7.49 2.13 8.73
CA TYR A 184 -8.53 1.75 7.77
C TYR A 184 -9.41 2.95 7.44
N LEU A 185 -9.71 3.15 6.16
CA LEU A 185 -10.77 4.05 5.70
C LEU A 185 -11.56 3.32 4.61
N MET A 186 -12.78 2.95 4.94
CA MET A 186 -13.63 2.09 4.12
C MET A 186 -14.96 2.80 3.89
N ILE A 187 -15.28 3.07 2.62
CA ILE A 187 -16.45 3.84 2.19
C ILE A 187 -17.37 2.93 1.40
N ASN A 188 -18.57 2.70 1.90
CA ASN A 188 -19.61 1.95 1.22
C ASN A 188 -20.61 2.87 0.48
N ASN A 189 -21.61 2.29 -0.18
CA ASN A 189 -22.64 3.01 -0.92
C ASN A 189 -22.10 3.93 -2.04
N VAL A 190 -21.00 3.52 -2.70
CA VAL A 190 -20.35 4.24 -3.80
C VAL A 190 -20.11 3.29 -4.97
N ASP A 191 -21.18 2.95 -5.72
CA ASP A 191 -21.16 1.97 -6.80
C ASP A 191 -20.65 2.59 -8.11
N GLU A 192 -21.29 3.63 -8.59
CA GLU A 192 -20.93 4.25 -9.85
C GLU A 192 -19.55 4.94 -9.78
N LYS A 193 -18.84 4.97 -10.90
CA LYS A 193 -17.58 5.70 -11.02
C LYS A 193 -17.79 7.18 -10.67
N GLY A 194 -16.97 7.69 -9.73
CA GLY A 194 -17.07 9.07 -9.23
C GLY A 194 -18.13 9.28 -8.15
N ALA A 195 -18.87 8.22 -7.73
CA ALA A 195 -19.84 8.34 -6.65
C ALA A 195 -19.21 8.81 -5.34
N ILE A 196 -17.95 8.45 -5.09
CA ILE A 196 -17.22 8.85 -3.89
C ILE A 196 -17.03 10.35 -3.77
N GLU A 197 -17.01 11.09 -4.88
CA GLU A 197 -16.89 12.56 -4.89
C GLU A 197 -18.13 13.25 -4.28
N LYS A 198 -19.27 12.56 -4.33
CA LYS A 198 -20.53 13.02 -3.76
C LYS A 198 -20.76 12.53 -2.33
N HIS A 199 -19.87 11.68 -1.81
CA HIS A 199 -19.99 11.18 -0.44
C HIS A 199 -19.71 12.31 0.57
N PRO A 200 -20.57 12.50 1.60
CA PRO A 200 -20.56 13.71 2.43
C PRO A 200 -19.25 13.93 3.22
N THR A 201 -18.55 12.88 3.58
CA THR A 201 -17.37 12.98 4.46
C THR A 201 -16.10 12.36 3.88
N ALA A 202 -16.19 11.49 2.85
CA ALA A 202 -15.07 10.66 2.38
C ALA A 202 -13.81 11.48 2.07
N ARG A 203 -13.94 12.63 1.44
CA ARG A 203 -12.81 13.49 1.11
C ARG A 203 -12.17 14.08 2.37
N ALA A 204 -12.97 14.63 3.26
CA ALA A 204 -12.47 15.25 4.50
C ALA A 204 -11.79 14.19 5.40
N ASP A 205 -12.39 12.99 5.50
CA ASP A 205 -11.85 11.88 6.28
C ASP A 205 -10.53 11.38 5.68
N ALA A 206 -10.43 11.29 4.35
CA ALA A 206 -9.22 10.88 3.65
C ALA A 206 -8.07 11.88 3.84
N GLU A 207 -8.31 13.17 3.63
CA GLU A 207 -7.31 14.23 3.82
C GLU A 207 -6.85 14.29 5.29
N LYS A 208 -7.78 14.14 6.24
CA LYS A 208 -7.47 14.08 7.68
C LYS A 208 -6.62 12.86 8.01
N LEU A 209 -6.96 11.68 7.46
CA LEU A 209 -6.20 10.46 7.65
C LEU A 209 -4.75 10.65 7.15
N GLY A 210 -4.56 11.21 5.95
CA GLY A 210 -3.24 11.50 5.40
C GLY A 210 -2.39 12.35 6.34
N LYS A 211 -2.93 13.45 6.85
CA LYS A 211 -2.25 14.33 7.83
C LYS A 211 -1.92 13.60 9.13
N THR A 212 -2.85 12.78 9.63
CA THR A 212 -2.65 12.02 10.88
C THR A 212 -1.52 11.00 10.74
N ILE A 213 -1.49 10.24 9.64
CA ILE A 213 -0.44 9.25 9.35
C ILE A 213 0.92 9.93 9.20
N LEU A 214 0.97 11.08 8.52
CA LEU A 214 2.21 11.85 8.37
C LEU A 214 2.75 12.34 9.72
N THR A 215 1.89 12.85 10.57
CA THR A 215 2.28 13.28 11.92
C THR A 215 2.82 12.12 12.75
N GLU A 216 2.14 10.97 12.69
CA GLU A 216 2.54 9.78 13.45
C GLU A 216 3.89 9.21 12.98
N ILE A 217 4.12 9.12 11.65
CA ILE A 217 5.39 8.60 11.14
C ILE A 217 6.56 9.51 11.49
N LYS A 218 6.41 10.84 11.39
CA LYS A 218 7.43 11.80 11.81
C LYS A 218 7.81 11.61 13.28
N LYS A 219 6.82 11.46 14.14
CA LYS A 219 7.04 11.18 15.57
C LYS A 219 7.82 9.88 15.80
N ARG A 220 7.48 8.80 15.06
CA ARG A 220 8.16 7.50 15.19
C ARG A 220 9.58 7.52 14.67
N LEU A 221 9.85 8.26 13.61
CA LEU A 221 11.20 8.35 13.03
C LEU A 221 12.12 9.20 13.90
N ALA A 222 11.57 10.22 14.59
CA ALA A 222 12.31 11.05 15.52
C ALA A 222 12.61 10.39 16.89
N ALA A 223 11.95 9.27 17.23
CA ALA A 223 12.15 8.50 18.47
C ALA A 223 13.21 7.41 18.28
#